data_1ee1c84e4f9547b5e1856a748913fac5
#
_entry.id   1ee1c84e4f9547b5e1856a748913fac5
#
_cell.length_a   1.000
_cell.length_b   1.000
_cell.length_c   1.000
_cell.angle_alpha   90.00
_cell.angle_beta   90.00
_cell.angle_gamma   90.00
#
_symmetry.space_group_name_H-M   'P 1'
#
loop_
_entity.id
_entity.type
_entity.pdbx_description
1 polymer ?
#
loop_
_entity_poly.entity_id
_entity_poly.type
_entity_poly.pdbx_seq_one_letter_code
_entity_poly.pdbx_strand_id
1 'polypeptide(L)'
;MKRLLASLVMVAALAACGAPLAKSETPQQALAAAAQRASQLKSAKFDFNGGVTMTFPAALAQSLGQSSSNGTLVVNLSGSGEAQFPDRYHAGLNAKMTGFSVATEVIVANGQAYVKNPITNKWQASSASGGLDQLGQPDPLSYDQLLKNVQSIKDLGDTSLNGTAVHHYQLTPDKAKLLASLNKSGAKNAQALAAMKQVLDSGTMTVEVWFGKDDHLARRLSTDASYAIDLNQLLGALGSAATPSRALPAGSTIHATARVAINYHDFDAPVTISIPPVG
;
A
#
# COMPACT_ATOMS: atom_id res chain seq x y z
N MET A 1 -15.09 89.81 10.36
CA MET A 1 -15.73 88.88 11.33
C MET A 1 -16.78 88.04 10.61
N LYS A 2 -16.57 86.77 10.45
CA LYS A 2 -17.53 85.70 10.42
C LYS A 2 -16.84 84.43 9.79
N ARG A 3 -16.53 83.51 10.65
CA ARG A 3 -15.91 82.24 10.34
C ARG A 3 -16.98 81.32 9.68
N LEU A 4 -16.68 80.78 8.53
CA LEU A 4 -17.43 79.69 7.95
C LEU A 4 -16.59 78.38 8.02
N LEU A 5 -17.01 77.51 8.90
CA LEU A 5 -16.53 76.15 9.05
C LEU A 5 -17.07 75.36 7.90
N ALA A 6 -16.20 74.84 7.01
CA ALA A 6 -16.52 73.87 6.02
C ALA A 6 -16.21 72.49 6.59
N SER A 7 -17.25 71.74 6.92
CA SER A 7 -17.14 70.35 7.37
C SER A 7 -16.86 69.43 6.17
N LEU A 8 -15.64 68.89 6.12
CA LEU A 8 -15.22 67.88 5.13
C LEU A 8 -15.67 66.52 5.63
N VAL A 9 -16.73 65.97 5.07
CA VAL A 9 -17.15 64.58 5.30
C VAL A 9 -16.27 63.69 4.46
N MET A 10 -15.33 62.98 5.12
CA MET A 10 -14.47 61.98 4.51
C MET A 10 -15.23 60.63 4.48
N VAL A 11 -15.81 60.30 3.34
CA VAL A 11 -16.36 58.95 3.09
C VAL A 11 -15.20 58.01 2.87
N ALA A 12 -14.85 57.23 3.90
CA ALA A 12 -13.93 56.09 3.77
C ALA A 12 -14.67 54.96 3.05
N ALA A 13 -14.44 54.82 1.75
CA ALA A 13 -14.83 53.63 0.99
C ALA A 13 -13.92 52.49 1.47
N LEU A 14 -14.46 51.61 2.32
CA LEU A 14 -13.89 50.31 2.60
C LEU A 14 -14.00 49.44 1.33
N ALA A 15 -12.96 49.50 0.48
CA ALA A 15 -12.74 48.53 -0.54
C ALA A 15 -12.40 47.21 0.18
N ALA A 16 -13.42 46.40 0.48
CA ALA A 16 -13.24 44.99 0.82
C ALA A 16 -12.66 44.31 -0.43
N CYS A 17 -11.34 44.29 -0.53
CA CYS A 17 -10.67 43.32 -1.40
C CYS A 17 -11.07 41.93 -0.91
N GLY A 18 -12.10 41.39 -1.52
CA GLY A 18 -12.38 39.96 -1.44
C GLY A 18 -11.15 39.27 -2.02
N ALA A 19 -10.24 38.83 -1.16
CA ALA A 19 -9.23 37.88 -1.58
C ALA A 19 -9.99 36.72 -2.28
N PRO A 20 -9.60 36.35 -3.52
CA PRO A 20 -10.21 35.21 -4.16
C PRO A 20 -10.06 34.05 -3.17
N LEU A 21 -11.18 33.47 -2.73
CA LEU A 21 -11.17 32.24 -1.96
C LEU A 21 -10.31 31.26 -2.77
N ALA A 22 -9.12 30.95 -2.25
CA ALA A 22 -8.26 29.98 -2.87
C ALA A 22 -9.14 28.73 -3.10
N LYS A 23 -9.36 28.39 -4.37
CA LYS A 23 -10.12 27.18 -4.70
C LYS A 23 -9.43 26.04 -3.97
N SER A 24 -10.14 25.41 -3.05
CA SER A 24 -9.63 24.20 -2.39
C SER A 24 -9.27 23.19 -3.49
N GLU A 25 -8.06 22.69 -3.42
CA GLU A 25 -7.57 21.67 -4.33
C GLU A 25 -8.50 20.46 -4.27
N THR A 26 -8.91 19.94 -5.44
CA THR A 26 -9.70 18.71 -5.47
C THR A 26 -8.83 17.51 -5.12
N PRO A 27 -9.40 16.41 -4.59
CA PRO A 27 -8.64 15.19 -4.29
C PRO A 27 -7.84 14.66 -5.48
N GLN A 28 -8.38 14.77 -6.69
CA GLN A 28 -7.69 14.36 -7.92
C GLN A 28 -6.48 15.26 -8.23
N GLN A 29 -6.61 16.56 -8.00
CA GLN A 29 -5.50 17.51 -8.18
C GLN A 29 -4.39 17.26 -7.16
N ALA A 30 -4.74 17.04 -5.89
CA ALA A 30 -3.77 16.71 -4.84
C ALA A 30 -2.99 15.42 -5.14
N LEU A 31 -3.69 14.37 -5.57
CA LEU A 31 -3.03 13.13 -5.96
C LEU A 31 -2.16 13.29 -7.22
N ALA A 32 -2.59 14.10 -8.19
CA ALA A 32 -1.77 14.39 -9.38
C ALA A 32 -0.52 15.20 -9.00
N ALA A 33 -0.64 16.18 -8.10
CA ALA A 33 0.49 16.92 -7.56
C ALA A 33 1.46 16.01 -6.80
N ALA A 34 0.92 15.09 -5.99
CA ALA A 34 1.73 14.10 -5.28
C ALA A 34 2.48 13.16 -6.24
N ALA A 35 1.84 12.70 -7.31
CA ALA A 35 2.48 11.89 -8.35
C ALA A 35 3.61 12.66 -9.05
N GLN A 36 3.37 13.92 -9.41
CA GLN A 36 4.38 14.78 -10.01
C GLN A 36 5.56 15.01 -9.05
N ARG A 37 5.29 15.27 -7.78
CA ARG A 37 6.35 15.51 -6.79
C ARG A 37 7.14 14.22 -6.50
N ALA A 38 6.47 13.08 -6.39
CA ALA A 38 7.12 11.79 -6.22
C ALA A 38 8.09 11.44 -7.36
N SER A 39 7.73 11.77 -8.61
CA SER A 39 8.60 11.53 -9.78
C SER A 39 9.90 12.35 -9.78
N GLN A 40 10.00 13.39 -8.94
CA GLN A 40 11.19 14.25 -8.81
C GLN A 40 12.10 13.83 -7.65
N LEU A 41 11.65 12.89 -6.80
CA LEU A 41 12.44 12.41 -5.67
C LEU A 41 13.67 11.65 -6.16
N LYS A 42 14.77 11.85 -5.45
CA LYS A 42 16.02 11.09 -5.63
C LYS A 42 16.10 9.91 -4.67
N SER A 43 15.53 10.09 -3.48
CA SER A 43 15.55 9.07 -2.43
C SER A 43 14.42 9.28 -1.42
N ALA A 44 14.09 8.24 -0.68
CA ALA A 44 13.25 8.29 0.50
C ALA A 44 13.62 7.14 1.43
N LYS A 45 13.36 7.29 2.73
CA LYS A 45 13.32 6.17 3.66
C LYS A 45 11.89 5.85 4.04
N PHE A 46 11.68 4.62 4.47
CA PHE A 46 10.35 4.18 4.89
C PHE A 46 10.42 3.15 6.00
N ASP A 47 9.43 3.18 6.87
CA ASP A 47 9.14 2.13 7.84
C ASP A 47 7.80 1.52 7.48
N PHE A 48 7.67 0.22 7.63
CA PHE A 48 6.39 -0.44 7.45
C PHE A 48 6.08 -1.36 8.62
N ASN A 49 4.80 -1.47 8.90
CA ASN A 49 4.26 -2.44 9.83
C ASN A 49 2.91 -2.94 9.32
N GLY A 50 2.56 -4.14 9.69
CA GLY A 50 1.28 -4.69 9.31
C GLY A 50 1.07 -6.08 9.86
N GLY A 51 -0.09 -6.63 9.54
CA GLY A 51 -0.45 -7.98 9.93
C GLY A 51 -1.52 -8.55 9.03
N VAL A 52 -1.50 -9.86 8.95
CA VAL A 52 -2.54 -10.67 8.31
C VAL A 52 -3.07 -11.63 9.35
N THR A 53 -4.39 -11.65 9.52
CA THR A 53 -5.07 -12.64 10.34
C THR A 53 -5.95 -13.48 9.45
N MET A 54 -5.77 -14.80 9.49
CA MET A 54 -6.59 -15.75 8.77
C MET A 54 -7.28 -16.68 9.77
N THR A 55 -8.60 -16.77 9.69
CA THR A 55 -9.40 -17.68 10.50
C THR A 55 -9.95 -18.78 9.62
N PHE A 56 -9.62 -20.00 9.95
CA PHE A 56 -10.00 -21.21 9.23
C PHE A 56 -11.21 -21.88 9.90
N PRO A 57 -12.10 -22.54 9.14
CA PRO A 57 -13.11 -23.42 9.71
C PRO A 57 -12.46 -24.51 10.58
N ALA A 58 -13.11 -24.89 11.69
CA ALA A 58 -12.56 -25.86 12.64
C ALA A 58 -12.14 -27.18 12.00
N ALA A 59 -12.93 -27.69 11.05
CA ALA A 59 -12.61 -28.92 10.32
C ALA A 59 -11.32 -28.82 9.49
N LEU A 60 -11.04 -27.64 8.91
CA LEU A 60 -9.82 -27.38 8.16
C LEU A 60 -8.63 -27.18 9.11
N ALA A 61 -8.81 -26.46 10.19
CA ALA A 61 -7.79 -26.24 11.22
C ALA A 61 -7.27 -27.58 11.77
N GLN A 62 -8.18 -28.51 12.09
CA GLN A 62 -7.85 -29.86 12.53
C GLN A 62 -7.06 -30.66 11.48
N SER A 63 -7.44 -30.55 10.19
CA SER A 63 -6.72 -31.24 9.11
C SER A 63 -5.30 -30.68 8.88
N LEU A 64 -5.04 -29.44 9.27
CA LEU A 64 -3.73 -28.80 9.24
C LEU A 64 -2.90 -29.04 10.52
N GLY A 65 -3.38 -29.90 11.43
CA GLY A 65 -2.68 -30.23 12.67
C GLY A 65 -2.71 -29.12 13.71
N GLN A 66 -3.57 -28.12 13.54
CA GLN A 66 -3.75 -27.04 14.52
C GLN A 66 -4.65 -27.53 15.67
N SER A 67 -4.05 -27.80 16.81
CA SER A 67 -4.78 -28.27 18.01
C SER A 67 -5.60 -27.17 18.70
N SER A 68 -5.49 -25.92 18.29
CA SER A 68 -6.24 -24.81 18.87
C SER A 68 -7.65 -24.74 18.30
N SER A 69 -8.65 -24.66 19.16
CA SER A 69 -10.08 -24.62 18.84
C SER A 69 -10.52 -23.51 17.89
N ASN A 70 -9.63 -22.56 17.54
CA ASN A 70 -9.98 -21.37 16.78
C ASN A 70 -9.26 -21.22 15.44
N GLY A 71 -8.51 -22.21 14.97
CA GLY A 71 -7.94 -22.22 13.61
C GLY A 71 -7.43 -20.86 13.08
N THR A 72 -6.85 -20.01 13.95
CA THR A 72 -6.45 -18.65 13.58
C THR A 72 -4.95 -18.59 13.39
N LEU A 73 -4.52 -18.15 12.22
CA LEU A 73 -3.14 -17.81 11.91
C LEU A 73 -2.96 -16.29 11.92
N VAL A 74 -2.02 -15.80 12.71
CA VAL A 74 -1.64 -14.39 12.73
C VAL A 74 -0.21 -14.26 12.25
N VAL A 75 0.00 -13.45 11.24
CA VAL A 75 1.31 -13.07 10.69
C VAL A 75 1.49 -11.58 10.90
N ASN A 76 2.51 -11.19 11.64
CA ASN A 76 2.90 -9.80 11.79
C ASN A 76 4.14 -9.53 10.94
N LEU A 77 4.09 -8.42 10.19
CA LEU A 77 5.16 -7.96 9.33
C LEU A 77 5.64 -6.60 9.83
N SER A 78 6.94 -6.39 9.87
CA SER A 78 7.53 -5.09 10.16
C SER A 78 8.89 -4.96 9.47
N GLY A 79 9.33 -3.74 9.28
CA GLY A 79 10.63 -3.49 8.72
C GLY A 79 10.85 -2.02 8.42
N SER A 80 12.01 -1.76 7.88
CA SER A 80 12.41 -0.44 7.40
C SER A 80 13.21 -0.58 6.12
N GLY A 81 13.28 0.47 5.36
CA GLY A 81 14.03 0.46 4.12
C GLY A 81 14.33 1.84 3.59
N GLU A 82 15.03 1.85 2.49
CA GLU A 82 15.41 3.03 1.75
C GLU A 82 15.26 2.80 0.25
N ALA A 83 14.92 3.86 -0.45
CA ALA A 83 14.79 3.89 -1.89
C ALA A 83 15.76 4.90 -2.46
N GLN A 84 16.45 4.53 -3.53
CA GLN A 84 17.24 5.40 -4.41
C GLN A 84 16.59 5.33 -5.79
N PHE A 85 15.80 6.35 -6.10
CA PHE A 85 15.03 6.36 -7.34
C PHE A 85 15.92 6.49 -8.58
N PRO A 86 15.49 5.92 -9.73
CA PRO A 86 14.15 5.32 -9.93
C PRO A 86 14.08 3.81 -9.62
N ASP A 87 15.19 3.08 -9.44
CA ASP A 87 15.20 1.63 -9.60
C ASP A 87 15.95 0.84 -8.51
N ARG A 88 16.31 1.47 -7.40
CA ARG A 88 17.00 0.79 -6.31
C ARG A 88 16.26 0.90 -4.99
N TYR A 89 16.11 -0.24 -4.33
CA TYR A 89 15.43 -0.37 -3.04
C TYR A 89 16.20 -1.34 -2.15
N HIS A 90 16.29 -1.02 -0.87
CA HIS A 90 16.81 -1.91 0.16
C HIS A 90 15.80 -1.92 1.31
N ALA A 91 15.43 -3.10 1.79
CA ALA A 91 14.53 -3.24 2.93
C ALA A 91 14.93 -4.41 3.82
N GLY A 92 14.92 -4.18 5.13
CA GLY A 92 14.94 -5.20 6.15
C GLY A 92 13.52 -5.60 6.51
N LEU A 93 13.24 -6.90 6.52
CA LEU A 93 11.92 -7.49 6.73
C LEU A 93 11.93 -8.40 7.96
N ASN A 94 10.96 -8.26 8.85
CA ASN A 94 10.70 -9.17 9.95
C ASN A 94 9.28 -9.73 9.83
N ALA A 95 9.16 -11.04 9.74
CA ALA A 95 7.89 -11.75 9.79
C ALA A 95 7.81 -12.55 11.08
N LYS A 96 6.72 -12.37 11.83
CA LYS A 96 6.46 -13.11 13.10
C LYS A 96 5.14 -13.84 12.99
N MET A 97 5.19 -15.12 13.30
CA MET A 97 4.01 -15.99 13.47
C MET A 97 4.12 -16.66 14.84
N THR A 98 3.05 -17.30 15.30
CA THR A 98 3.06 -18.06 16.57
C THR A 98 4.20 -19.08 16.56
N GLY A 99 5.17 -18.93 17.46
CA GLY A 99 6.33 -19.83 17.59
C GLY A 99 7.43 -19.71 16.53
N PHE A 100 7.31 -18.78 15.59
CA PHE A 100 8.27 -18.62 14.50
C PHE A 100 8.52 -17.15 14.16
N SER A 101 9.77 -16.80 13.93
CA SER A 101 10.17 -15.46 13.49
C SER A 101 11.28 -15.58 12.45
N VAL A 102 11.12 -14.85 11.35
CA VAL A 102 12.15 -14.74 10.29
C VAL A 102 12.50 -13.29 10.07
N ALA A 103 13.79 -13.01 10.02
CA ALA A 103 14.34 -11.75 9.55
C ALA A 103 15.09 -11.97 8.25
N THR A 104 14.88 -11.11 7.27
CA THR A 104 15.59 -11.15 5.98
C THR A 104 15.80 -9.74 5.46
N GLU A 105 16.64 -9.62 4.45
CA GLU A 105 16.87 -8.38 3.73
C GLU A 105 16.60 -8.60 2.24
N VAL A 106 16.07 -7.60 1.59
CA VAL A 106 15.81 -7.60 0.15
C VAL A 106 16.44 -6.36 -0.46
N ILE A 107 17.16 -6.54 -1.55
CA ILE A 107 17.65 -5.45 -2.39
C ILE A 107 17.08 -5.64 -3.78
N VAL A 108 16.54 -4.57 -4.34
CA VAL A 108 16.17 -4.49 -5.76
C VAL A 108 17.09 -3.47 -6.40
N ALA A 109 17.73 -3.84 -7.47
CA ALA A 109 18.60 -2.94 -8.24
C ALA A 109 18.66 -3.37 -9.70
N ASN A 110 18.54 -2.43 -10.62
CA ASN A 110 18.60 -2.68 -12.07
C ASN A 110 17.58 -3.74 -12.53
N GLY A 111 16.38 -3.76 -11.96
CA GLY A 111 15.34 -4.74 -12.26
C GLY A 111 15.59 -6.16 -11.74
N GLN A 112 16.64 -6.38 -10.95
CA GLN A 112 16.96 -7.66 -10.34
C GLN A 112 16.70 -7.60 -8.83
N ALA A 113 16.03 -8.61 -8.28
CA ALA A 113 15.87 -8.76 -6.83
C ALA A 113 16.96 -9.65 -6.26
N TYR A 114 17.44 -9.30 -5.08
CA TYR A 114 18.38 -10.07 -4.25
C TYR A 114 17.75 -10.27 -2.88
N VAL A 115 17.73 -11.49 -2.42
CA VAL A 115 17.16 -11.85 -1.10
C VAL A 115 18.27 -12.48 -0.27
N LYS A 116 18.40 -12.03 0.96
CA LYS A 116 19.33 -12.62 1.93
C LYS A 116 18.69 -13.83 2.57
N ASN A 117 19.26 -15.00 2.37
CA ASN A 117 18.76 -16.23 2.98
C ASN A 117 18.87 -16.12 4.51
N PRO A 118 17.79 -16.25 5.28
CA PRO A 118 17.80 -16.03 6.73
C PRO A 118 18.55 -17.10 7.51
N ILE A 119 18.84 -18.26 6.90
CA ILE A 119 19.56 -19.37 7.55
C ILE A 119 21.05 -19.26 7.26
N THR A 120 21.42 -19.06 6.00
CA THR A 120 22.84 -19.06 5.58
C THR A 120 23.47 -17.66 5.58
N ASN A 121 22.67 -16.61 5.75
CA ASN A 121 23.08 -15.20 5.62
C ASN A 121 23.68 -14.84 4.25
N LYS A 122 23.51 -15.69 3.23
CA LYS A 122 24.03 -15.45 1.89
C LYS A 122 22.98 -14.77 1.02
N TRP A 123 23.44 -13.86 0.18
CA TRP A 123 22.60 -13.25 -0.84
C TRP A 123 22.40 -14.18 -2.01
N GLN A 124 21.16 -14.23 -2.49
CA GLN A 124 20.75 -15.01 -3.65
C GLN A 124 20.01 -14.09 -4.60
N ALA A 125 20.38 -14.11 -5.87
CA ALA A 125 19.57 -13.48 -6.90
C ALA A 125 18.24 -14.25 -6.99
N SER A 126 17.14 -13.55 -6.82
CA SER A 126 15.82 -14.11 -7.05
C SER A 126 15.55 -14.07 -8.55
N SER A 127 15.48 -15.23 -9.21
CA SER A 127 14.92 -15.27 -10.55
C SER A 127 13.47 -14.79 -10.48
N ALA A 128 13.10 -13.91 -11.37
CA ALA A 128 11.79 -13.24 -11.46
C ALA A 128 10.55 -14.18 -11.46
N SER A 129 10.73 -15.47 -11.40
CA SER A 129 9.68 -16.49 -11.39
C SER A 129 9.11 -16.83 -10.00
N GLY A 130 9.61 -16.20 -8.92
CA GLY A 130 9.27 -16.56 -7.53
C GLY A 130 8.20 -15.72 -6.84
N GLY A 131 7.50 -14.81 -7.54
CA GLY A 131 6.45 -13.95 -6.94
C GLY A 131 7.00 -12.75 -6.14
N LEU A 132 8.29 -12.73 -5.77
CA LEU A 132 8.94 -11.60 -5.13
C LEU A 132 9.24 -10.45 -6.11
N ASP A 133 9.32 -10.75 -7.39
CA ASP A 133 9.38 -9.77 -8.48
C ASP A 133 8.10 -8.93 -8.60
N GLN A 134 6.95 -9.49 -8.22
CA GLN A 134 5.72 -8.74 -8.09
C GLN A 134 5.71 -7.84 -6.84
N LEU A 135 6.44 -8.22 -5.78
CA LEU A 135 6.72 -7.37 -4.62
C LEU A 135 7.90 -6.42 -4.89
N GLY A 136 8.79 -6.77 -5.82
CA GLY A 136 10.02 -6.05 -6.15
C GLY A 136 9.88 -4.96 -7.22
N GLN A 137 8.69 -4.71 -7.69
CA GLN A 137 8.33 -3.48 -8.41
C GLN A 137 7.18 -2.71 -7.72
N PRO A 138 7.16 -2.55 -6.43
CA PRO A 138 6.45 -1.43 -5.93
C PRO A 138 7.42 -0.26 -6.12
N ASP A 139 7.23 0.54 -7.12
CA ASP A 139 7.43 1.95 -6.88
C ASP A 139 6.40 2.29 -5.81
N PRO A 140 6.77 2.28 -4.51
CA PRO A 140 5.82 2.51 -3.43
C PRO A 140 5.22 3.91 -3.50
N LEU A 141 5.70 4.71 -4.45
CA LEU A 141 5.28 6.06 -4.75
C LEU A 141 4.68 6.18 -6.16
N SER A 142 4.38 5.07 -6.86
CA SER A 142 3.67 5.17 -8.15
C SER A 142 2.19 5.47 -7.94
N TYR A 143 1.93 6.68 -7.43
CA TYR A 143 0.57 7.23 -7.27
C TYR A 143 -0.19 7.24 -8.58
N ASP A 144 0.50 7.31 -9.71
CA ASP A 144 -0.10 7.16 -11.04
C ASP A 144 -0.86 5.85 -11.22
N GLN A 145 -0.30 4.74 -10.74
CA GLN A 145 -0.98 3.45 -10.78
C GLN A 145 -2.14 3.40 -9.79
N LEU A 146 -1.95 3.98 -8.61
CA LEU A 146 -3.00 4.10 -7.62
C LEU A 146 -4.18 4.91 -8.17
N LEU A 147 -3.92 6.08 -8.78
CA LEU A 147 -4.94 6.94 -9.41
C LEU A 147 -5.68 6.23 -10.54
N LYS A 148 -4.98 5.49 -11.39
CA LYS A 148 -5.60 4.75 -12.51
C LYS A 148 -6.54 3.66 -12.04
N ASN A 149 -6.28 3.10 -10.86
CA ASN A 149 -7.00 1.95 -10.31
C ASN A 149 -7.99 2.32 -9.20
N VAL A 150 -8.27 3.61 -8.99
CA VAL A 150 -9.24 4.07 -8.00
C VAL A 150 -10.66 4.12 -8.59
N GLN A 151 -11.63 3.66 -7.81
CA GLN A 151 -13.06 3.80 -8.06
C GLN A 151 -13.60 5.11 -7.48
N SER A 152 -13.21 5.44 -6.24
CA SER A 152 -13.62 6.65 -5.56
C SER A 152 -12.56 7.17 -4.60
N ILE A 153 -12.56 8.49 -4.40
CA ILE A 153 -11.68 9.19 -3.45
C ILE A 153 -12.59 9.98 -2.52
N LYS A 154 -12.43 9.75 -1.23
CA LYS A 154 -13.10 10.50 -0.16
C LYS A 154 -12.07 11.39 0.52
N ASP A 155 -12.36 12.68 0.58
CA ASP A 155 -11.60 13.65 1.36
C ASP A 155 -11.95 13.50 2.84
N LEU A 156 -10.97 13.25 3.69
CA LEU A 156 -11.11 13.13 5.14
C LEU A 156 -10.61 14.40 5.87
N GLY A 157 -10.11 15.37 5.11
CA GLY A 157 -9.70 16.69 5.61
C GLY A 157 -8.26 16.74 6.13
N ASP A 158 -7.98 17.87 6.73
CA ASP A 158 -6.66 18.19 7.27
C ASP A 158 -6.44 17.54 8.64
N THR A 159 -5.24 17.04 8.88
CA THR A 159 -4.82 16.51 10.16
C THR A 159 -3.32 16.70 10.37
N SER A 160 -2.77 16.17 11.46
CA SER A 160 -1.33 16.16 11.73
C SER A 160 -0.83 14.73 11.87
N LEU A 161 0.28 14.43 11.23
CA LEU A 161 0.98 13.16 11.35
C LEU A 161 2.43 13.42 11.79
N ASN A 162 2.77 12.97 13.01
CA ASN A 162 4.10 13.18 13.60
C ASN A 162 4.55 14.66 13.58
N GLY A 163 3.62 15.59 13.84
CA GLY A 163 3.90 17.03 13.84
C GLY A 163 3.88 17.70 12.47
N THR A 164 3.76 16.96 11.39
CA THR A 164 3.62 17.50 10.02
C THR A 164 2.15 17.69 9.67
N ALA A 165 1.79 18.87 9.16
CA ALA A 165 0.44 19.11 8.64
C ALA A 165 0.23 18.30 7.35
N VAL A 166 -0.82 17.49 7.31
CA VAL A 166 -1.12 16.61 6.19
C VAL A 166 -2.59 16.70 5.81
N HIS A 167 -2.87 16.43 4.54
CA HIS A 167 -4.21 16.18 4.05
C HIS A 167 -4.44 14.68 3.91
N HIS A 168 -5.60 14.20 4.38
CA HIS A 168 -5.92 12.78 4.48
C HIS A 168 -7.01 12.41 3.49
N TYR A 169 -6.75 11.40 2.66
CA TYR A 169 -7.71 10.83 1.70
C TYR A 169 -7.89 9.35 1.93
N GLN A 170 -9.13 8.88 1.72
CA GLN A 170 -9.46 7.47 1.63
C GLN A 170 -9.82 7.11 0.19
N LEU A 171 -9.17 6.09 -0.32
CA LEU A 171 -9.30 5.59 -1.68
C LEU A 171 -10.00 4.24 -1.65
N THR A 172 -10.99 4.05 -2.51
CA THR A 172 -11.57 2.73 -2.77
C THR A 172 -11.02 2.23 -4.11
N PRO A 173 -10.25 1.14 -4.14
CA PRO A 173 -9.73 0.59 -5.37
C PRO A 173 -10.83 0.03 -6.28
N ASP A 174 -10.63 0.19 -7.58
CA ASP A 174 -11.45 -0.44 -8.62
C ASP A 174 -10.93 -1.87 -8.85
N LYS A 175 -11.67 -2.85 -8.37
CA LYS A 175 -11.29 -4.28 -8.44
C LYS A 175 -11.08 -4.76 -9.87
N ALA A 176 -11.89 -4.27 -10.82
CA ALA A 176 -11.77 -4.67 -12.22
C ALA A 176 -10.50 -4.11 -12.86
N LYS A 177 -10.15 -2.86 -12.56
CA LYS A 177 -8.90 -2.26 -13.04
C LYS A 177 -7.67 -2.88 -12.38
N LEU A 178 -7.73 -3.20 -11.08
CA LEU A 178 -6.67 -3.96 -10.40
C LEU A 178 -6.43 -5.30 -11.08
N LEU A 179 -7.49 -6.06 -11.36
CA LEU A 179 -7.38 -7.34 -12.04
C LEU A 179 -6.81 -7.19 -13.46
N ALA A 180 -7.23 -6.15 -14.18
CA ALA A 180 -6.70 -5.85 -15.51
C ALA A 180 -5.21 -5.46 -15.49
N SER A 181 -4.75 -4.76 -14.46
CA SER A 181 -3.34 -4.40 -14.29
C SER A 181 -2.48 -5.63 -14.00
N LEU A 182 -2.96 -6.55 -13.15
CA LEU A 182 -2.30 -7.83 -12.87
C LEU A 182 -2.19 -8.71 -14.13
N ASN A 183 -3.19 -8.72 -14.99
CA ASN A 183 -3.15 -9.42 -16.27
C ASN A 183 -2.07 -8.85 -17.22
N LYS A 184 -1.90 -7.53 -17.23
CA LYS A 184 -0.87 -6.86 -18.06
C LYS A 184 0.56 -7.11 -17.56
N SER A 185 0.76 -7.22 -16.24
CA SER A 185 2.08 -7.45 -15.63
C SER A 185 2.59 -8.88 -15.71
N GLY A 186 1.90 -9.77 -16.44
CA GLY A 186 2.43 -11.08 -16.80
C GLY A 186 1.77 -12.28 -16.11
N ALA A 187 0.68 -12.09 -15.38
CA ALA A 187 -0.15 -13.20 -14.90
C ALA A 187 -0.86 -13.90 -16.09
N LYS A 188 -0.09 -14.63 -16.89
CA LYS A 188 -0.59 -15.31 -18.11
C LYS A 188 -1.49 -16.50 -17.80
N ASN A 189 -1.63 -16.88 -16.53
CA ASN A 189 -2.45 -18.02 -16.12
C ASN A 189 -3.90 -17.57 -15.86
N ALA A 190 -4.80 -17.92 -16.77
CA ALA A 190 -6.23 -17.60 -16.65
C ALA A 190 -6.85 -18.14 -15.35
N GLN A 191 -6.38 -19.27 -14.83
CA GLN A 191 -6.83 -19.83 -13.57
C GLN A 191 -6.41 -18.99 -12.37
N ALA A 192 -5.17 -18.50 -12.36
CA ALA A 192 -4.69 -17.60 -11.31
C ALA A 192 -5.47 -16.28 -11.30
N LEU A 193 -5.79 -15.74 -12.47
CA LEU A 193 -6.62 -14.53 -12.59
C LEU A 193 -8.06 -14.79 -12.12
N ALA A 194 -8.66 -15.93 -12.42
CA ALA A 194 -9.98 -16.31 -11.95
C ALA A 194 -10.00 -16.44 -10.43
N ALA A 195 -8.99 -17.09 -9.84
CA ALA A 195 -8.82 -17.20 -8.40
C ALA A 195 -8.64 -15.82 -7.73
N MET A 196 -7.80 -14.94 -8.30
CA MET A 196 -7.60 -13.60 -7.80
C MET A 196 -8.89 -12.77 -7.87
N LYS A 197 -9.62 -12.86 -8.98
CA LYS A 197 -10.93 -12.20 -9.11
C LYS A 197 -11.86 -12.63 -7.98
N GLN A 198 -11.92 -13.91 -7.70
CA GLN A 198 -12.77 -14.45 -6.65
C GLN A 198 -12.39 -13.92 -5.27
N VAL A 199 -11.08 -13.85 -4.96
CA VAL A 199 -10.60 -13.25 -3.71
C VAL A 199 -11.00 -11.77 -3.64
N LEU A 200 -10.76 -11.00 -4.69
CA LEU A 200 -11.14 -9.57 -4.72
C LEU A 200 -12.65 -9.36 -4.56
N ASP A 201 -13.47 -10.22 -5.18
CA ASP A 201 -14.94 -10.12 -5.09
C ASP A 201 -15.47 -10.53 -3.71
N SER A 202 -14.75 -11.39 -2.97
CA SER A 202 -15.17 -11.90 -1.66
C SER A 202 -15.02 -10.90 -0.50
N GLY A 203 -14.46 -9.72 -0.74
CA GLY A 203 -14.14 -8.81 0.35
C GLY A 203 -14.08 -7.34 -0.05
N THR A 204 -13.55 -6.56 0.86
CA THR A 204 -13.34 -5.12 0.74
C THR A 204 -11.88 -4.76 0.94
N MET A 205 -11.45 -3.68 0.28
CA MET A 205 -10.14 -3.07 0.47
C MET A 205 -10.29 -1.55 0.44
N THR A 206 -9.66 -0.89 1.39
CA THR A 206 -9.51 0.56 1.43
C THR A 206 -8.04 0.92 1.52
N VAL A 207 -7.67 2.02 0.89
CA VAL A 207 -6.32 2.58 0.98
C VAL A 207 -6.47 4.00 1.51
N GLU A 208 -5.70 4.34 2.52
CA GLU A 208 -5.65 5.70 3.05
C GLU A 208 -4.27 6.28 2.77
N VAL A 209 -4.24 7.56 2.39
CA VAL A 209 -3.01 8.28 2.09
C VAL A 209 -2.99 9.63 2.80
N TRP A 210 -1.83 10.00 3.32
CA TRP A 210 -1.58 11.28 3.98
C TRP A 210 -0.48 12.01 3.23
N PHE A 211 -0.82 13.13 2.61
CA PHE A 211 0.14 13.98 1.90
C PHE A 211 0.50 15.20 2.73
N GLY A 212 1.77 15.58 2.75
CA GLY A 212 2.21 16.86 3.30
C GLY A 212 1.52 18.01 2.57
N LYS A 213 0.96 18.95 3.34
CA LYS A 213 0.24 20.11 2.77
C LYS A 213 1.11 21.03 1.96
N ASP A 214 2.38 21.16 2.34
CA ASP A 214 3.30 22.11 1.73
C ASP A 214 4.05 21.54 0.53
N ASP A 215 4.24 20.21 0.49
CA ASP A 215 5.11 19.55 -0.49
C ASP A 215 4.46 18.42 -1.28
N HIS A 216 3.21 18.08 -0.97
CA HIS A 216 2.45 16.96 -1.56
C HIS A 216 3.13 15.59 -1.48
N LEU A 217 4.17 15.44 -0.66
CA LEU A 217 4.81 14.15 -0.47
C LEU A 217 3.98 13.26 0.46
N ALA A 218 3.80 12.01 0.08
CA ALA A 218 3.14 11.06 0.98
C ALA A 218 3.99 10.84 2.22
N ARG A 219 3.37 11.03 3.36
CA ARG A 219 3.94 10.73 4.67
C ARG A 219 3.55 9.33 5.14
N ARG A 220 2.36 8.91 4.76
CA ARG A 220 1.84 7.59 5.12
C ARG A 220 0.92 7.04 4.04
N LEU A 221 0.98 5.74 3.86
CA LEU A 221 0.02 4.93 3.11
C LEU A 221 -0.44 3.80 4.04
N SER A 222 -1.74 3.58 4.17
CA SER A 222 -2.29 2.46 4.91
C SER A 222 -3.29 1.70 4.05
N THR A 223 -3.25 0.39 4.12
CA THR A 223 -4.19 -0.49 3.43
C THR A 223 -4.89 -1.36 4.47
N ASP A 224 -6.20 -1.36 4.44
CA ASP A 224 -7.06 -2.26 5.21
C ASP A 224 -7.86 -3.13 4.25
N ALA A 225 -7.82 -4.44 4.46
CA ALA A 225 -8.53 -5.39 3.62
C ALA A 225 -9.20 -6.47 4.47
N SER A 226 -10.38 -6.92 4.04
CA SER A 226 -11.12 -8.00 4.70
C SER A 226 -11.79 -8.86 3.63
N TYR A 227 -11.57 -10.16 3.69
CA TYR A 227 -12.05 -11.14 2.72
C TYR A 227 -12.71 -12.33 3.40
N ALA A 228 -13.76 -12.86 2.77
CA ALA A 228 -14.41 -14.11 3.14
C ALA A 228 -14.32 -15.08 1.96
N ILE A 229 -13.23 -15.84 1.91
CA ILE A 229 -12.83 -16.65 0.77
C ILE A 229 -13.46 -18.03 0.88
N ASP A 230 -14.39 -18.38 -0.02
CA ASP A 230 -14.91 -19.73 -0.16
C ASP A 230 -13.85 -20.62 -0.84
N LEU A 231 -13.35 -21.60 -0.08
CA LEU A 231 -12.29 -22.49 -0.55
C LEU A 231 -12.73 -23.41 -1.67
N ASN A 232 -13.99 -23.86 -1.70
CA ASN A 232 -14.45 -24.73 -2.77
C ASN A 232 -14.49 -23.99 -4.10
N GLN A 233 -14.94 -22.72 -4.07
CA GLN A 233 -14.93 -21.85 -5.23
C GLN A 233 -13.49 -21.52 -5.66
N LEU A 234 -12.62 -21.17 -4.73
CA LEU A 234 -11.20 -20.86 -5.01
C LEU A 234 -10.48 -22.05 -5.66
N LEU A 235 -10.64 -23.25 -5.12
CA LEU A 235 -10.06 -24.47 -5.68
C LEU A 235 -10.65 -24.79 -7.05
N GLY A 236 -11.95 -24.58 -7.24
CA GLY A 236 -12.59 -24.71 -8.56
C GLY A 236 -12.01 -23.76 -9.59
N ALA A 237 -11.70 -22.52 -9.21
CA ALA A 237 -11.05 -21.53 -10.09
C ALA A 237 -9.60 -21.91 -10.42
N LEU A 238 -8.86 -22.54 -9.50
CA LEU A 238 -7.50 -23.03 -9.71
C LEU A 238 -7.44 -24.33 -10.55
N GLY A 239 -8.57 -24.98 -10.78
CA GLY A 239 -8.68 -26.17 -11.62
C GLY A 239 -8.30 -27.49 -10.93
N SER A 240 -8.34 -28.57 -11.68
CA SER A 240 -8.14 -29.93 -11.17
C SER A 240 -6.79 -30.22 -10.52
N ALA A 241 -5.76 -29.44 -10.84
CA ALA A 241 -4.42 -29.56 -10.23
C ALA A 241 -4.39 -29.15 -8.75
N ALA A 242 -5.34 -28.32 -8.32
CA ALA A 242 -5.45 -27.84 -6.95
C ALA A 242 -6.53 -28.56 -6.12
N THR A 243 -7.24 -29.52 -6.69
CA THR A 243 -8.30 -30.26 -5.98
C THR A 243 -7.67 -31.13 -4.89
N PRO A 244 -8.02 -30.94 -3.62
CA PRO A 244 -7.56 -31.79 -2.56
C PRO A 244 -8.09 -33.24 -2.78
N SER A 245 -7.32 -34.23 -2.36
CA SER A 245 -7.69 -35.64 -2.42
C SER A 245 -8.99 -35.95 -1.65
N ARG A 246 -9.44 -35.04 -0.81
CA ARG A 246 -10.68 -35.10 -0.03
C ARG A 246 -11.48 -33.83 -0.23
N ALA A 247 -12.76 -33.96 -0.57
CA ALA A 247 -13.66 -32.83 -0.68
C ALA A 247 -13.70 -32.03 0.64
N LEU A 248 -13.59 -30.73 0.55
CA LEU A 248 -13.73 -29.86 1.69
C LEU A 248 -15.21 -29.86 2.15
N PRO A 249 -15.48 -29.73 3.45
CA PRO A 249 -16.83 -29.58 3.96
C PRO A 249 -17.53 -28.38 3.32
N ALA A 250 -18.85 -28.48 3.17
CA ALA A 250 -19.65 -27.33 2.74
C ALA A 250 -19.46 -26.15 3.71
N GLY A 251 -19.36 -24.93 3.17
CA GLY A 251 -19.14 -23.73 3.97
C GLY A 251 -17.69 -23.55 4.46
N SER A 252 -16.71 -24.20 3.83
CA SER A 252 -15.28 -23.99 4.12
C SER A 252 -14.84 -22.60 3.68
N THR A 253 -15.14 -21.60 4.51
CA THR A 253 -14.77 -20.18 4.27
C THR A 253 -13.62 -19.77 5.16
N ILE A 254 -12.57 -19.18 4.57
CA ILE A 254 -11.48 -18.52 5.29
C ILE A 254 -11.84 -17.04 5.41
N HIS A 255 -11.83 -16.53 6.64
CA HIS A 255 -11.88 -15.10 6.89
C HIS A 255 -10.46 -14.58 7.01
N ALA A 256 -10.08 -13.65 6.13
CA ALA A 256 -8.77 -13.03 6.12
C ALA A 256 -8.91 -11.52 6.30
N THR A 257 -8.15 -10.97 7.22
CA THR A 257 -7.99 -9.51 7.37
C THR A 257 -6.52 -9.16 7.22
N ALA A 258 -6.25 -8.08 6.53
CA ALA A 258 -4.90 -7.55 6.38
C ALA A 258 -4.90 -6.05 6.66
N ARG A 259 -3.93 -5.61 7.42
CA ARG A 259 -3.63 -4.19 7.63
C ARG A 259 -2.14 -3.98 7.44
N VAL A 260 -1.78 -3.03 6.59
CA VAL A 260 -0.39 -2.64 6.35
C VAL A 260 -0.31 -1.13 6.35
N ALA A 261 0.68 -0.58 7.03
CA ALA A 261 0.98 0.84 6.99
C ALA A 261 2.45 1.05 6.62
N ILE A 262 2.71 2.00 5.75
CA ILE A 262 4.04 2.44 5.34
C ILE A 262 4.15 3.93 5.67
N ASN A 263 5.18 4.32 6.41
CA ASN A 263 5.48 5.70 6.70
C ASN A 263 6.75 6.11 5.94
N TYR A 264 6.69 7.23 5.23
CA TYR A 264 7.81 7.75 4.43
C TYR A 264 8.42 8.98 5.11
N HIS A 265 9.73 9.06 5.09
CA HIS A 265 10.51 10.14 5.69
C HIS A 265 11.86 10.31 4.99
N ASP A 266 12.67 11.26 5.43
CA ASP A 266 14.02 11.54 4.93
C ASP A 266 14.10 11.64 3.40
N PHE A 267 13.15 12.39 2.80
CA PHE A 267 13.10 12.59 1.35
C PHE A 267 14.34 13.34 0.87
N ASP A 268 14.85 12.92 -0.28
CA ASP A 268 16.04 13.48 -0.93
C ASP A 268 17.32 13.43 -0.07
N ALA A 269 17.30 12.70 1.06
CA ALA A 269 18.50 12.43 1.86
C ALA A 269 19.47 11.52 1.08
N PRO A 270 20.79 11.66 1.29
CA PRO A 270 21.76 10.78 0.64
C PRO A 270 21.51 9.31 0.99
N VAL A 271 21.29 8.49 -0.05
CA VAL A 271 21.10 7.04 0.03
C VAL A 271 22.00 6.38 -1.00
N THR A 272 22.66 5.30 -0.63
CA THR A 272 23.51 4.51 -1.53
C THR A 272 23.18 3.04 -1.38
N ILE A 273 22.58 2.45 -2.40
CA ILE A 273 22.22 1.04 -2.43
C ILE A 273 23.14 0.31 -3.39
N SER A 274 23.92 -0.62 -2.84
CA SER A 274 24.88 -1.43 -3.59
C SER A 274 24.33 -2.83 -3.86
N ILE A 275 24.67 -3.39 -5.03
CA ILE A 275 24.35 -4.77 -5.37
C ILE A 275 25.18 -5.69 -4.50
N PRO A 276 24.58 -6.64 -3.75
CA PRO A 276 25.32 -7.51 -2.87
C PRO A 276 26.06 -8.60 -3.67
N PRO A 277 27.19 -9.10 -3.16
CA PRO A 277 27.83 -10.28 -3.73
C PRO A 277 26.89 -11.49 -3.54
N VAL A 278 26.59 -12.20 -4.63
CA VAL A 278 25.81 -13.44 -4.60
C VAL A 278 26.76 -14.62 -4.41
N GLY A 279 26.39 -15.60 -3.55
CA GLY A 279 27.23 -16.72 -3.24
C GLY A 279 26.47 -17.98 -2.77
#